data_4527d45a228ae987b45f4dc2b6ceef19
#
_entry.id   4527d45a228ae987b45f4dc2b6ceef19
#
_cell.length_a   1.000
_cell.length_b   1.000
_cell.length_c   1.000
_cell.angle_alpha   90.00
_cell.angle_beta   90.00
_cell.angle_gamma   90.00
#
_symmetry.space_group_name_H-M   'P 1'
#
loop_
_entity.id
_entity.type
_entity.pdbx_description
1 polymer ?
#
loop_
_entity_poly.entity_id
_entity_poly.type
_entity_poly.pdbx_seq_one_letter_code
_entity_poly.pdbx_strand_id
1 'polypeptide(L)'
;MSEYVLELKGITKIFPGVKALNNVQFQLKPGEVHALMGENGAGKSTDQTAALLQNYPDLKVICAPTTVGIAAAAKYLQDNESSCKLTGLGLPSEMVEYTGDDDAHSCPYFYLWDMEGLGKLSAYATMALVKGDITGAVDETFTA
;
A
#
# COMPACT_ATOMS: atom_id res chain seq x y z
N MET A 1 -6.70 28.07 10.24
CA MET A 1 -7.35 26.74 10.38
C MET A 1 -6.45 25.72 9.71
N SER A 2 -6.31 24.52 10.27
CA SER A 2 -5.50 23.46 9.64
C SER A 2 -6.12 23.09 8.28
N GLU A 3 -5.28 22.92 7.26
CA GLU A 3 -5.70 22.43 5.94
C GLU A 3 -6.18 20.96 6.00
N TYR A 4 -5.76 20.24 7.04
CA TYR A 4 -6.03 18.82 7.25
C TYR A 4 -6.96 18.58 8.44
N VAL A 5 -7.87 17.63 8.30
CA VAL A 5 -8.71 17.07 9.38
C VAL A 5 -7.88 16.15 10.27
N LEU A 6 -6.97 15.40 9.65
CA LEU A 6 -6.02 14.52 10.33
C LEU A 6 -4.65 14.68 9.69
N GLU A 7 -3.64 14.89 10.51
CA GLU A 7 -2.26 14.94 10.08
C GLU A 7 -1.41 14.10 11.04
N LEU A 8 -0.75 13.07 10.52
CA LEU A 8 0.21 12.24 11.22
C LEU A 8 1.59 12.54 10.65
N LYS A 9 2.55 12.90 11.51
CA LYS A 9 3.93 13.23 11.13
C LYS A 9 4.90 12.38 11.92
N GLY A 10 5.85 11.76 11.23
CA GLY A 10 6.95 11.05 11.87
C GLY A 10 6.52 9.85 12.72
N ILE A 11 5.41 9.21 12.41
CA ILE A 11 4.88 8.08 13.18
C ILE A 11 5.82 6.89 13.06
N THR A 12 6.39 6.51 14.20
CA THR A 12 7.27 5.33 14.30
C THR A 12 6.69 4.36 15.31
N LYS A 13 6.56 3.09 14.94
CA LYS A 13 6.11 2.01 15.82
C LYS A 13 7.09 0.85 15.75
N ILE A 14 7.67 0.53 16.89
CA ILE A 14 8.61 -0.57 17.05
C ILE A 14 7.96 -1.65 17.92
N PHE A 15 8.00 -2.88 17.43
CA PHE A 15 7.72 -4.07 18.21
C PHE A 15 9.05 -4.82 18.47
N PRO A 16 9.13 -5.73 19.45
CA PRO A 16 10.33 -6.53 19.67
C PRO A 16 10.79 -7.21 18.36
N GLY A 17 11.98 -6.82 17.87
CA GLY A 17 12.58 -7.36 16.64
C GLY A 17 12.05 -6.80 15.31
N VAL A 18 11.01 -5.93 15.31
CA VAL A 18 10.45 -5.36 14.07
C VAL A 18 10.08 -3.90 14.23
N LYS A 19 10.57 -3.04 13.33
CA LYS A 19 10.08 -1.66 13.17
C LYS A 19 8.93 -1.67 12.16
N ALA A 20 7.70 -1.74 12.64
CA ALA A 20 6.51 -1.86 11.81
C ALA A 20 6.14 -0.57 11.07
N LEU A 21 6.39 0.60 11.69
CA LEU A 21 6.25 1.91 11.07
C LEU A 21 7.55 2.69 11.32
N ASN A 22 8.01 3.41 10.30
CA ASN A 22 9.22 4.22 10.38
C ASN A 22 8.98 5.57 9.70
N ASN A 23 8.86 6.62 10.51
CA ASN A 23 8.69 7.99 10.06
C ASN A 23 7.53 8.15 9.04
N VAL A 24 6.44 7.44 9.27
CA VAL A 24 5.27 7.43 8.37
C VAL A 24 4.54 8.76 8.50
N GLN A 25 4.13 9.29 7.35
CA GLN A 25 3.31 10.50 7.27
C GLN A 25 1.98 10.16 6.62
N PHE A 26 0.91 10.75 7.13
CA PHE A 26 -0.43 10.62 6.57
C PHE A 26 -1.20 11.92 6.76
N GLN A 27 -1.90 12.35 5.74
CA GLN A 27 -2.68 13.58 5.76
C GLN A 27 -4.06 13.31 5.16
N LEU A 28 -5.10 13.83 5.78
CA LEU A 28 -6.49 13.74 5.34
C LEU A 28 -7.09 15.13 5.31
N LYS A 29 -7.62 15.55 4.17
CA LYS A 29 -8.32 16.82 4.00
C LYS A 29 -9.83 16.69 4.28
N PRO A 30 -10.51 17.81 4.58
CA PRO A 30 -11.97 17.80 4.65
C PRO A 30 -12.60 17.29 3.35
N GLY A 31 -13.54 16.36 3.47
CA GLY A 31 -14.23 15.77 2.32
C GLY A 31 -13.50 14.60 1.64
N GLU A 32 -12.30 14.25 2.08
CA GLU A 32 -11.60 13.05 1.63
C GLU A 32 -11.93 11.86 2.53
N VAL A 33 -12.11 10.69 1.93
CA VAL A 33 -12.26 9.41 2.64
C VAL A 33 -11.16 8.47 2.16
N HIS A 34 -10.24 8.12 3.08
CA HIS A 34 -9.15 7.19 2.83
C HIS A 34 -9.39 5.91 3.63
N ALA A 35 -9.39 4.77 2.96
CA ALA A 35 -9.40 3.47 3.60
C ALA A 35 -8.01 2.83 3.47
N LEU A 36 -7.42 2.47 4.61
CA LEU A 36 -6.15 1.77 4.70
C LEU A 36 -6.41 0.31 5.02
N MET A 37 -6.00 -0.58 4.12
CA MET A 37 -6.11 -2.02 4.32
C MET A 37 -4.74 -2.61 4.62
N GLY A 38 -4.65 -3.36 5.72
CA GLY A 38 -3.44 -4.04 6.13
C GLY A 38 -3.30 -5.44 5.51
N GLU A 39 -2.18 -6.10 5.81
CA GLU A 39 -1.86 -7.45 5.36
C GLU A 39 -2.72 -8.49 6.11
N ASN A 40 -3.88 -8.81 5.52
CA ASN A 40 -4.72 -9.92 5.95
C ASN A 40 -5.02 -10.78 4.72
N GLY A 41 -5.18 -12.09 4.90
CA GLY A 41 -5.47 -13.00 3.78
C GLY A 41 -6.71 -12.60 2.96
N ALA A 42 -6.87 -13.15 1.75
CA ALA A 42 -7.89 -12.74 0.77
C ALA A 42 -9.32 -12.64 1.35
N GLY A 43 -9.74 -13.60 2.18
CA GLY A 43 -11.07 -13.57 2.80
C GLY A 43 -11.31 -12.34 3.68
N LYS A 44 -10.34 -12.00 4.54
CA LYS A 44 -10.45 -10.80 5.40
C LYS A 44 -10.46 -9.51 4.58
N SER A 45 -9.71 -9.45 3.49
CA SER A 45 -9.71 -8.26 2.61
C SER A 45 -11.06 -8.09 1.91
N THR A 46 -11.69 -9.17 1.49
CA THR A 46 -13.04 -9.18 0.95
C THR A 46 -14.06 -8.66 1.98
N ASP A 47 -14.04 -9.21 3.19
CA ASP A 47 -14.94 -8.81 4.28
C ASP A 47 -14.77 -7.33 4.66
N GLN A 48 -13.52 -6.86 4.71
CA GLN A 48 -13.21 -5.46 4.98
C GLN A 48 -13.69 -4.53 3.86
N THR A 49 -13.52 -4.94 2.60
CA THR A 49 -14.02 -4.17 1.45
C THR A 49 -15.54 -4.05 1.52
N ALA A 50 -16.25 -5.16 1.79
CA ALA A 50 -17.69 -5.16 1.99
C ALA A 50 -18.12 -4.23 3.12
N ALA A 51 -17.45 -4.31 4.27
CA ALA A 51 -17.76 -3.48 5.43
C ALA A 51 -17.49 -1.99 5.16
N LEU A 52 -16.43 -1.65 4.43
CA LEU A 52 -16.13 -0.27 4.03
C LEU A 52 -17.24 0.31 3.16
N LEU A 53 -17.69 -0.41 2.13
CA LEU A 53 -18.76 0.05 1.26
C LEU A 53 -20.11 0.17 1.99
N GLN A 54 -20.37 -0.72 2.94
CA GLN A 54 -21.57 -0.67 3.76
C GLN A 54 -21.57 0.53 4.71
N ASN A 55 -20.45 0.81 5.36
CA ASN A 55 -20.34 1.89 6.34
C ASN A 55 -20.13 3.27 5.68
N TYR A 56 -19.59 3.30 4.48
CA TYR A 56 -19.28 4.52 3.73
C TYR A 56 -19.80 4.43 2.29
N PRO A 57 -21.11 4.63 2.06
CA PRO A 57 -21.72 4.50 0.74
C PRO A 57 -21.12 5.44 -0.33
N ASP A 58 -20.56 6.57 0.11
CA ASP A 58 -19.94 7.58 -0.76
C ASP A 58 -18.43 7.37 -0.97
N LEU A 59 -17.87 6.24 -0.50
CA LEU A 59 -16.46 5.94 -0.64
C LEU A 59 -16.07 5.88 -2.12
N LYS A 60 -15.05 6.65 -2.49
CA LYS A 60 -14.60 6.77 -3.89
C LYS A 60 -13.40 5.88 -4.20
N VAL A 61 -12.48 5.73 -3.23
CA VAL A 61 -11.23 5.00 -3.45
C VAL A 61 -10.85 4.19 -2.20
N ILE A 62 -10.41 2.97 -2.44
CA ILE A 62 -9.75 2.11 -1.44
C ILE A 62 -8.28 1.98 -1.83
N CYS A 63 -7.37 2.07 -0.86
CA CYS A 63 -5.95 1.76 -1.04
C CYS A 63 -5.63 0.44 -0.34
N ALA A 64 -5.19 -0.56 -1.11
CA ALA A 64 -4.79 -1.87 -0.62
C ALA A 64 -3.28 -2.09 -0.83
N PRO A 65 -2.45 -1.97 0.22
CA PRO A 65 -0.99 -1.95 0.07
C PRO A 65 -0.35 -3.36 0.03
N THR A 66 -1.11 -4.40 -0.25
CA THR A 66 -0.59 -5.78 -0.35
C THR A 66 -1.17 -6.50 -1.56
N THR A 67 -0.37 -7.40 -2.17
CA THR A 67 -0.75 -8.14 -3.39
C THR A 67 -2.02 -8.97 -3.20
N VAL A 68 -2.12 -9.70 -2.11
CA VAL A 68 -3.31 -10.53 -1.81
C VAL A 68 -4.52 -9.65 -1.50
N GLY A 69 -4.30 -8.55 -0.75
CA GLY A 69 -5.37 -7.63 -0.38
C GLY A 69 -5.97 -6.90 -1.57
N ILE A 70 -5.13 -6.41 -2.49
CA ILE A 70 -5.60 -5.66 -3.66
C ILE A 70 -6.38 -6.57 -4.63
N ALA A 71 -5.91 -7.79 -4.90
CA ALA A 71 -6.60 -8.72 -5.78
C ALA A 71 -7.99 -9.11 -5.23
N ALA A 72 -8.06 -9.41 -3.94
CA ALA A 72 -9.32 -9.75 -3.29
C ALA A 72 -10.33 -8.58 -3.28
N ALA A 73 -9.85 -7.37 -2.98
CA ALA A 73 -10.67 -6.17 -3.01
C ALA A 73 -11.12 -5.82 -4.44
N ALA A 74 -10.22 -5.93 -5.43
CA ALA A 74 -10.52 -5.69 -6.83
C ALA A 74 -11.64 -6.60 -7.34
N LYS A 75 -11.50 -7.89 -7.06
CA LYS A 75 -12.52 -8.88 -7.40
C LYS A 75 -13.86 -8.54 -6.76
N TYR A 76 -13.88 -8.23 -5.47
CA TYR A 76 -15.11 -7.91 -4.76
C TYR A 76 -15.81 -6.67 -5.35
N LEU A 77 -15.05 -5.60 -5.62
CA LEU A 77 -15.60 -4.37 -6.21
C LEU A 77 -16.19 -4.63 -7.59
N GLN A 78 -15.52 -5.43 -8.42
CA GLN A 78 -15.95 -5.73 -9.78
C GLN A 78 -17.18 -6.66 -9.79
N ASP A 79 -17.16 -7.72 -8.98
CA ASP A 79 -18.28 -8.67 -8.87
C ASP A 79 -19.58 -7.98 -8.34
N ASN A 80 -19.43 -6.88 -7.60
CA ASN A 80 -20.56 -6.11 -7.06
C ASN A 80 -20.86 -4.80 -7.83
N GLU A 81 -20.27 -4.63 -9.01
CA GLU A 81 -20.45 -3.45 -9.87
C GLU A 81 -20.28 -2.12 -9.10
N SER A 82 -19.33 -2.07 -8.19
CA SER A 82 -19.10 -0.91 -7.32
C SER A 82 -18.51 0.25 -8.09
N SER A 83 -19.02 1.45 -7.85
CA SER A 83 -18.42 2.69 -8.38
C SER A 83 -17.14 3.09 -7.63
N CYS A 84 -16.86 2.49 -6.48
CA CYS A 84 -15.63 2.69 -5.73
C CYS A 84 -14.45 2.09 -6.50
N LYS A 85 -13.37 2.85 -6.66
CA LYS A 85 -12.17 2.39 -7.34
C LYS A 85 -11.11 1.95 -6.33
N LEU A 86 -10.17 1.15 -6.82
CA LEU A 86 -9.09 0.58 -6.02
C LEU A 86 -7.73 1.05 -6.53
N THR A 87 -6.79 1.20 -5.63
CA THR A 87 -5.37 1.35 -5.95
C THR A 87 -4.53 0.65 -4.88
N GLY A 88 -3.24 0.52 -5.11
CA GLY A 88 -2.33 -0.06 -4.13
C GLY A 88 -1.18 -0.81 -4.76
N LEU A 89 -0.69 -1.83 -4.07
CA LEU A 89 0.43 -2.66 -4.51
C LEU A 89 -0.07 -4.03 -4.97
N GLY A 90 0.19 -4.37 -6.22
CA GLY A 90 -0.30 -5.59 -6.85
C GLY A 90 0.73 -6.24 -7.78
N LEU A 91 0.52 -7.52 -8.07
CA LEU A 91 1.25 -8.24 -9.10
C LEU A 91 0.50 -8.11 -10.44
N PRO A 92 1.15 -7.71 -11.54
CA PRO A 92 0.49 -7.57 -12.83
C PRO A 92 -0.26 -8.81 -13.26
N SER A 93 0.30 -10.01 -13.02
CA SER A 93 -0.34 -11.29 -13.35
C SER A 93 -1.66 -11.55 -12.61
N GLU A 94 -1.84 -10.96 -11.42
CA GLU A 94 -3.06 -11.11 -10.60
C GLU A 94 -4.06 -9.99 -10.85
N MET A 95 -3.58 -8.85 -11.38
CA MET A 95 -4.39 -7.65 -11.53
C MET A 95 -4.93 -7.44 -12.95
N VAL A 96 -4.52 -8.27 -13.92
CA VAL A 96 -4.85 -8.09 -15.33
C VAL A 96 -6.37 -8.03 -15.60
N GLU A 97 -7.17 -8.80 -14.87
CA GLU A 97 -8.63 -8.86 -15.03
C GLU A 97 -9.36 -7.66 -14.39
N TYR A 98 -8.65 -6.89 -13.57
CA TYR A 98 -9.23 -5.79 -12.78
C TYR A 98 -8.74 -4.42 -13.23
N THR A 99 -7.82 -4.39 -14.21
CA THR A 99 -7.15 -3.15 -14.64
C THR A 99 -7.55 -2.75 -16.04
N GLY A 100 -8.08 -1.54 -16.18
CA GLY A 100 -8.49 -0.95 -17.44
C GLY A 100 -8.97 0.48 -17.25
N ASP A 101 -9.09 1.22 -18.36
CA ASP A 101 -9.43 2.65 -18.37
C ASP A 101 -10.94 2.90 -18.41
N ASP A 102 -11.76 1.86 -18.31
CA ASP A 102 -13.22 1.94 -18.33
C ASP A 102 -13.85 1.74 -16.95
N ASP A 103 -15.15 1.98 -16.86
CA ASP A 103 -15.90 1.86 -15.61
C ASP A 103 -16.10 0.41 -15.16
N ALA A 104 -15.91 -0.57 -16.04
CA ALA A 104 -16.05 -1.99 -15.69
C ALA A 104 -14.89 -2.48 -14.83
N HIS A 105 -13.71 -1.84 -14.92
CA HIS A 105 -12.54 -2.24 -14.16
C HIS A 105 -12.46 -1.51 -12.81
N SER A 106 -12.26 -2.29 -11.75
CA SER A 106 -12.25 -1.79 -10.38
C SER A 106 -10.93 -1.10 -9.98
N CYS A 107 -9.80 -1.41 -10.64
CA CYS A 107 -8.47 -0.95 -10.28
C CYS A 107 -7.73 -0.32 -11.47
N PRO A 108 -8.05 0.95 -11.83
CA PRO A 108 -7.43 1.58 -13.00
C PRO A 108 -5.92 1.73 -12.90
N TYR A 109 -5.40 1.92 -11.68
CA TYR A 109 -3.97 2.11 -11.43
C TYR A 109 -3.53 1.35 -10.19
N PHE A 110 -2.42 0.62 -10.31
CA PHE A 110 -1.73 -0.01 -9.19
C PHE A 110 -0.22 0.05 -9.40
N TYR A 111 0.53 -0.26 -8.36
CA TYR A 111 1.98 -0.16 -8.33
C TYR A 111 2.60 -1.51 -8.01
N LEU A 112 3.83 -1.72 -8.49
CA LEU A 112 4.65 -2.87 -8.18
C LEU A 112 5.95 -2.39 -7.55
N TRP A 113 6.49 -3.17 -6.62
CA TRP A 113 7.85 -2.95 -6.12
C TRP A 113 8.86 -3.21 -7.22
N ASP A 114 9.91 -2.40 -7.27
CA ASP A 114 11.10 -2.71 -8.08
C ASP A 114 11.92 -3.82 -7.40
N MET A 115 11.52 -5.07 -7.62
CA MET A 115 12.16 -6.24 -7.01
C MET A 115 13.59 -6.43 -7.51
N GLU A 116 13.87 -6.06 -8.76
CA GLU A 116 15.22 -6.14 -9.32
C GLU A 116 16.13 -5.12 -8.68
N GLY A 117 15.69 -3.86 -8.61
CA GLY A 117 16.42 -2.78 -7.93
C GLY A 117 16.65 -3.08 -6.45
N LEU A 118 15.62 -3.60 -5.75
CA LEU A 118 15.74 -4.01 -4.36
C LEU A 118 16.75 -5.12 -4.18
N GLY A 119 16.76 -6.12 -5.06
CA GLY A 119 17.75 -7.21 -5.04
C GLY A 119 19.19 -6.70 -5.26
N LYS A 120 19.37 -5.84 -6.24
CA LYS A 120 20.68 -5.20 -6.51
C LYS A 120 21.14 -4.37 -5.31
N LEU A 121 20.27 -3.51 -4.78
CA LEU A 121 20.56 -2.67 -3.62
C LEU A 121 20.96 -3.51 -2.40
N SER A 122 20.24 -4.61 -2.13
CA SER A 122 20.55 -5.52 -1.03
C SER A 122 21.92 -6.16 -1.20
N ALA A 123 22.28 -6.58 -2.41
CA ALA A 123 23.58 -7.15 -2.70
C ALA A 123 24.71 -6.12 -2.51
N TYR A 124 24.55 -4.92 -3.03
CA TYR A 124 25.53 -3.84 -2.86
C TYR A 124 25.70 -3.43 -1.40
N ALA A 125 24.60 -3.27 -0.66
CA ALA A 125 24.64 -2.94 0.77
C ALA A 125 25.38 -4.03 1.57
N THR A 126 25.10 -5.31 1.28
CA THR A 126 25.80 -6.43 1.92
C THR A 126 27.29 -6.41 1.61
N MET A 127 27.68 -6.18 0.35
CA MET A 127 29.09 -6.08 -0.04
C MET A 127 29.79 -4.90 0.65
N ALA A 128 29.13 -3.74 0.72
CA ALA A 128 29.69 -2.55 1.38
C ALA A 128 29.89 -2.79 2.88
N LEU A 129 28.94 -3.45 3.55
CA LEU A 129 29.07 -3.86 4.96
C LEU A 129 30.26 -4.82 5.17
N VAL A 130 30.38 -5.84 4.32
CA VAL A 130 31.48 -6.82 4.44
C VAL A 130 32.87 -6.19 4.22
N LYS A 131 32.93 -5.21 3.30
CA LYS A 131 34.19 -4.46 3.05
C LYS A 131 34.47 -3.41 4.12
N GLY A 132 33.51 -3.03 4.93
CA GLY A 132 33.65 -1.96 5.90
C GLY A 132 33.47 -0.56 5.30
N ASP A 133 32.93 -0.46 4.08
CA ASP A 133 32.65 0.81 3.41
C ASP A 133 31.46 1.55 4.07
N ILE A 134 30.58 0.79 4.70
CA ILE A 134 29.48 1.26 5.54
C ILE A 134 29.41 0.46 6.84
N THR A 135 28.80 1.05 7.87
CA THR A 135 28.69 0.44 9.21
C THR A 135 27.32 -0.14 9.49
N GLY A 136 26.31 0.20 8.68
CA GLY A 136 24.91 -0.10 8.93
C GLY A 136 24.27 0.77 10.02
N ALA A 137 24.90 1.91 10.33
CA ALA A 137 24.34 2.86 11.28
C ALA A 137 23.02 3.45 10.78
N VAL A 138 22.19 3.92 11.72
CA VAL A 138 20.94 4.62 11.39
C VAL A 138 21.29 5.91 10.63
N ASP A 139 20.56 6.16 9.55
CA ASP A 139 20.73 7.32 8.65
C ASP A 139 22.04 7.32 7.82
N GLU A 140 22.81 6.22 7.81
CA GLU A 140 23.92 6.06 6.91
C GLU A 140 23.43 5.89 5.47
N THR A 141 24.01 6.62 4.53
CA THR A 141 23.70 6.54 3.11
C THR A 141 24.91 6.05 2.31
N PHE A 142 24.65 5.29 1.26
CA PHE A 142 25.66 4.92 0.29
C PHE A 142 25.09 5.00 -1.12
N THR A 143 25.96 5.18 -2.09
CA THR A 143 25.62 5.15 -3.51
C THR A 143 26.05 3.82 -4.10
N ALA A 144 25.12 3.11 -4.72
CA ALA A 144 25.37 1.84 -5.38
C ALA A 144 25.61 2.03 -6.88
#